data_3a87553f18eef525a3efaac0f9ca3605
#
_entry.id   3a87553f18eef525a3efaac0f9ca3605
#
_cell.length_a   1.000
_cell.length_b   1.000
_cell.length_c   1.000
_cell.angle_alpha   90.00
_cell.angle_beta   90.00
_cell.angle_gamma   90.00
#
_symmetry.space_group_name_H-M   'P 1'
#
loop_
_entity.id
_entity.type
_entity.pdbx_description
1 polymer ?
#
loop_
_entity_poly.entity_id
_entity_poly.type
_entity_poly.pdbx_seq_one_letter_code
_entity_poly.pdbx_strand_id
1 'polypeptide(L)'
;MEGGVHGVSLALTAENQFSGKEHQKISDLADKGERADSSKLLLSLVMEKGSRARRVMWETFVKMRIGVPKFDKILKEIQMYGSDPSHRSNPTQGLLKILSELKDAQQKHKETLRAQTETLRVNTILMREKVKVFQLVDRYAELTVISTVRDRRLVEHELLARGRDHEEWREKHLRRKLEKIRTDQLFQSSFSRSKSKSGSSAAVAGVPGIGKTTMVQKIVYDWAMGKIYQQFQFVFSFKFRDLNSINCRKNLRQLIQDQYPYFGNILRDVWKNPEGLLFIFDGLDEFEHRIDFADSQRDTEPKHQCPDPEWWCEVSDILHSLIQGKLLPGCSVLVTTRPTALHLLDKAKISVWAEILGFVGEERKEYFIRYFEDQTVAEAVFKHVKENEILYTMSYNPSYCWILALALGPFFTQRVRDPQRVPKTITQLYS
;
A
#
# COMPACT_ATOMS: atom_id res chain seq x y z
N MET A 1 24.15 -4.46 8.89
CA MET A 1 25.28 -4.70 7.95
C MET A 1 25.53 -6.17 7.64
N GLU A 2 24.91 -7.09 8.38
CA GLU A 2 25.08 -8.55 8.20
C GLU A 2 24.63 -9.05 6.83
N GLY A 3 23.62 -8.49 6.24
CA GLY A 3 23.17 -8.86 4.90
C GLY A 3 24.03 -8.34 3.72
N GLY A 4 24.88 -7.33 3.95
CA GLY A 4 25.58 -6.66 2.85
C GLY A 4 26.69 -7.50 2.21
N VAL A 5 27.64 -7.98 3.01
CA VAL A 5 28.79 -8.76 2.52
C VAL A 5 28.34 -10.11 2.01
N HIS A 6 27.44 -10.77 2.73
CA HIS A 6 26.86 -12.06 2.35
C HIS A 6 26.08 -11.95 1.04
N GLY A 7 25.21 -10.95 0.90
CA GLY A 7 24.42 -10.71 -0.32
C GLY A 7 25.27 -10.41 -1.54
N VAL A 8 26.36 -9.63 -1.38
CA VAL A 8 27.30 -9.36 -2.48
C VAL A 8 28.06 -10.62 -2.87
N SER A 9 28.55 -11.38 -1.91
CA SER A 9 29.26 -12.63 -2.16
C SER A 9 28.36 -13.67 -2.85
N LEU A 10 27.10 -13.76 -2.46
CA LEU A 10 26.10 -14.62 -3.07
C LEU A 10 25.81 -14.21 -4.52
N ALA A 11 25.67 -12.91 -4.79
CA ALA A 11 25.46 -12.40 -6.16
C ALA A 11 26.66 -12.66 -7.06
N LEU A 12 27.88 -12.50 -6.56
CA LEU A 12 29.12 -12.83 -7.28
C LEU A 12 29.22 -14.32 -7.60
N THR A 13 28.73 -15.19 -6.72
CA THR A 13 28.68 -16.63 -6.96
C THR A 13 27.62 -16.99 -8.00
N ALA A 14 26.44 -16.38 -7.94
CA ALA A 14 25.36 -16.57 -8.92
C ALA A 14 25.80 -16.17 -10.35
N GLU A 15 26.63 -15.14 -10.46
CA GLU A 15 27.20 -14.68 -11.75
C GLU A 15 28.52 -15.41 -12.15
N ASN A 16 28.83 -16.51 -11.50
CA ASN A 16 30.06 -17.32 -11.73
C ASN A 16 31.38 -16.51 -11.60
N GLN A 17 31.37 -15.44 -10.81
CA GLN A 17 32.58 -14.66 -10.53
C GLN A 17 33.33 -15.22 -9.31
N PHE A 18 32.59 -15.79 -8.33
CA PHE A 18 33.15 -16.49 -7.18
C PHE A 18 32.83 -17.99 -7.27
N SER A 19 33.75 -18.80 -6.76
CA SER A 19 33.50 -20.22 -6.49
C SER A 19 32.72 -20.38 -5.15
N GLY A 20 32.05 -21.50 -4.98
CA GLY A 20 31.38 -21.83 -3.75
C GLY A 20 32.31 -21.82 -2.50
N LYS A 21 33.61 -22.18 -2.72
CA LYS A 21 34.62 -22.13 -1.64
C LYS A 21 35.00 -20.70 -1.23
N GLU A 22 35.06 -19.77 -2.16
CA GLU A 22 35.32 -18.34 -1.89
C GLU A 22 34.15 -17.70 -1.16
N HIS A 23 32.92 -18.01 -1.59
CA HIS A 23 31.71 -17.58 -0.89
C HIS A 23 31.67 -18.12 0.54
N GLN A 24 31.93 -19.41 0.73
CA GLN A 24 31.91 -20.05 2.05
C GLN A 24 32.92 -19.40 3.02
N LYS A 25 34.16 -19.10 2.56
CA LYS A 25 35.16 -18.41 3.38
C LYS A 25 34.70 -17.03 3.85
N ILE A 26 34.05 -16.28 2.96
CA ILE A 26 33.52 -14.93 3.30
C ILE A 26 32.38 -15.06 4.30
N SER A 27 31.49 -16.03 4.11
CA SER A 27 30.36 -16.31 5.02
C SER A 27 30.83 -16.76 6.39
N ASP A 28 31.79 -17.67 6.46
CA ASP A 28 32.34 -18.18 7.72
C ASP A 28 32.97 -17.07 8.58
N LEU A 29 33.67 -16.11 7.93
CA LEU A 29 34.22 -14.94 8.63
C LEU A 29 33.12 -13.99 9.13
N ALA A 30 32.07 -13.79 8.31
CA ALA A 30 30.94 -12.96 8.69
C ALA A 30 30.17 -13.57 9.87
N ASP A 31 29.93 -14.87 9.86
CA ASP A 31 29.21 -15.63 10.88
C ASP A 31 29.99 -15.70 12.21
N LYS A 32 31.33 -15.70 12.17
CA LYS A 32 32.21 -15.58 13.34
C LYS A 32 32.27 -14.16 13.93
N GLY A 33 31.59 -13.19 13.32
CA GLY A 33 31.63 -11.80 13.74
C GLY A 33 32.84 -11.00 13.27
N GLU A 34 33.75 -11.60 12.48
CA GLU A 34 34.97 -10.98 11.93
C GLU A 34 34.63 -10.16 10.67
N ARG A 35 33.77 -9.15 10.84
CA ARG A 35 33.17 -8.37 9.74
C ARG A 35 34.18 -7.58 8.92
N ALA A 36 35.21 -7.05 9.56
CA ALA A 36 36.25 -6.29 8.87
C ALA A 36 37.06 -7.19 7.91
N ASP A 37 37.38 -8.39 8.37
CA ASP A 37 38.17 -9.34 7.59
C ASP A 37 37.36 -10.01 6.49
N SER A 38 36.08 -10.30 6.74
CA SER A 38 35.13 -10.73 5.71
C SER A 38 35.00 -9.69 4.58
N SER A 39 34.92 -8.40 4.92
CA SER A 39 34.84 -7.30 3.94
C SER A 39 36.14 -7.11 3.18
N LYS A 40 37.31 -7.21 3.85
CA LYS A 40 38.62 -7.13 3.20
C LYS A 40 38.84 -8.29 2.23
N LEU A 41 38.48 -9.52 2.63
CA LEU A 41 38.57 -10.69 1.77
C LEU A 41 37.69 -10.55 0.53
N LEU A 42 36.43 -10.11 0.69
CA LEU A 42 35.52 -9.85 -0.41
C LEU A 42 36.13 -8.85 -1.42
N LEU A 43 36.62 -7.71 -0.95
CA LEU A 43 37.21 -6.67 -1.78
C LEU A 43 38.48 -7.17 -2.50
N SER A 44 39.36 -7.89 -1.80
CA SER A 44 40.57 -8.48 -2.39
C SER A 44 40.24 -9.40 -3.54
N LEU A 45 39.30 -10.33 -3.35
CA LEU A 45 38.86 -11.27 -4.37
C LEU A 45 38.18 -10.56 -5.56
N VAL A 46 37.36 -9.56 -5.31
CA VAL A 46 36.75 -8.76 -6.38
C VAL A 46 37.78 -8.01 -7.20
N MET A 47 38.82 -7.48 -6.58
CA MET A 47 39.90 -6.79 -7.28
C MET A 47 40.73 -7.75 -8.12
N GLU A 48 40.99 -8.96 -7.61
CA GLU A 48 41.71 -10.04 -8.32
C GLU A 48 40.94 -10.57 -9.54
N LYS A 49 39.62 -10.79 -9.40
CA LYS A 49 38.74 -11.29 -10.45
C LYS A 49 38.45 -10.27 -11.58
N GLY A 50 38.81 -9.01 -11.38
CA GLY A 50 38.83 -8.00 -12.43
C GLY A 50 37.54 -7.23 -12.65
N SER A 51 37.35 -6.66 -13.82
CA SER A 51 36.29 -5.67 -14.13
C SER A 51 34.87 -6.23 -14.03
N ARG A 52 34.64 -7.49 -14.39
CA ARG A 52 33.32 -8.12 -14.35
C ARG A 52 32.85 -8.35 -12.89
N ALA A 53 33.73 -8.85 -12.03
CA ALA A 53 33.43 -9.02 -10.61
C ALA A 53 33.17 -7.69 -9.92
N ARG A 54 33.95 -6.66 -10.23
CA ARG A 54 33.73 -5.29 -9.74
C ARG A 54 32.37 -4.75 -10.16
N ARG A 55 31.96 -4.98 -11.40
CA ARG A 55 30.64 -4.58 -11.90
C ARG A 55 29.50 -5.27 -11.14
N VAL A 56 29.55 -6.59 -10.96
CA VAL A 56 28.54 -7.35 -10.23
C VAL A 56 28.47 -6.89 -8.77
N MET A 57 29.61 -6.65 -8.15
CA MET A 57 29.66 -6.09 -6.79
C MET A 57 28.93 -4.74 -6.71
N TRP A 58 29.22 -3.82 -7.62
CA TRP A 58 28.58 -2.50 -7.64
C TRP A 58 27.10 -2.56 -7.94
N GLU A 59 26.68 -3.39 -8.89
CA GLU A 59 25.25 -3.61 -9.19
C GLU A 59 24.50 -4.15 -7.97
N THR A 60 25.14 -5.03 -7.22
CA THR A 60 24.58 -5.59 -5.99
C THR A 60 24.51 -4.55 -4.87
N PHE A 61 25.55 -3.75 -4.68
CA PHE A 61 25.51 -2.63 -3.73
C PHE A 61 24.42 -1.63 -4.07
N VAL A 62 24.20 -1.36 -5.34
CA VAL A 62 23.11 -0.51 -5.81
C VAL A 62 21.75 -1.08 -5.45
N LYS A 63 21.54 -2.38 -5.66
CA LYS A 63 20.31 -3.08 -5.28
C LYS A 63 20.09 -3.04 -3.75
N MET A 64 21.16 -3.21 -2.97
CA MET A 64 21.10 -3.23 -1.50
C MET A 64 20.99 -1.84 -0.86
N ARG A 65 21.37 -0.77 -1.56
CA ARG A 65 21.31 0.62 -1.08
C ARG A 65 19.95 1.03 -0.59
N ILE A 66 18.90 0.49 -1.21
CA ILE A 66 17.49 0.82 -0.91
C ILE A 66 17.12 0.46 0.53
N GLY A 67 17.83 -0.50 1.15
CA GLY A 67 17.62 -0.93 2.53
C GLY A 67 18.65 -0.41 3.54
N VAL A 68 19.73 0.29 3.13
CA VAL A 68 20.84 0.62 4.04
C VAL A 68 21.37 2.05 3.82
N PRO A 69 20.91 3.04 4.60
CA PRO A 69 21.31 4.47 4.46
C PRO A 69 22.83 4.75 4.50
N LYS A 70 23.61 3.89 5.15
CA LYS A 70 25.08 4.03 5.22
C LYS A 70 25.77 3.84 3.87
N PHE A 71 25.18 3.11 2.93
CA PHE A 71 25.76 2.99 1.58
C PHE A 71 25.66 4.28 0.77
N ASP A 72 24.68 5.13 1.06
CA ASP A 72 24.54 6.44 0.40
C ASP A 72 25.75 7.35 0.69
N LYS A 73 26.25 7.30 1.93
CA LYS A 73 27.43 8.07 2.34
C LYS A 73 28.71 7.57 1.65
N ILE A 74 28.89 6.24 1.60
CA ILE A 74 30.07 5.63 0.96
C ILE A 74 30.08 5.90 -0.54
N LEU A 75 28.92 5.80 -1.21
CA LEU A 75 28.83 6.10 -2.65
C LEU A 75 29.09 7.58 -2.95
N LYS A 76 28.67 8.51 -2.08
CA LYS A 76 29.00 9.94 -2.20
C LYS A 76 30.48 10.20 -1.99
N GLU A 77 31.12 9.55 -1.03
CA GLU A 77 32.55 9.68 -0.78
C GLU A 77 33.37 9.15 -1.99
N ILE A 78 33.01 8.00 -2.54
CA ILE A 78 33.64 7.44 -3.78
C ILE A 78 33.46 8.41 -4.96
N GLN A 79 32.30 9.06 -5.07
CA GLN A 79 32.01 10.04 -6.12
C GLN A 79 32.90 11.30 -6.01
N MET A 80 33.22 11.71 -4.78
CA MET A 80 34.09 12.87 -4.54
C MET A 80 35.59 12.58 -4.82
N TYR A 81 36.04 11.35 -4.61
CA TYR A 81 37.46 10.96 -4.76
C TYR A 81 37.79 10.25 -6.08
N GLY A 82 36.79 9.95 -6.92
CA GLY A 82 36.93 9.14 -8.14
C GLY A 82 37.04 9.91 -9.46
N SER A 83 37.16 11.22 -9.46
CA SER A 83 37.18 12.04 -10.68
C SER A 83 38.57 12.23 -11.24
N ASP A 84 39.05 11.23 -11.98
CA ASP A 84 40.17 11.41 -12.92
C ASP A 84 39.62 11.49 -14.37
N PRO A 85 39.88 12.60 -15.12
CA PRO A 85 39.13 12.91 -16.35
C PRO A 85 39.55 12.15 -17.62
N SER A 86 40.43 11.17 -17.55
CA SER A 86 41.15 10.70 -18.76
C SER A 86 40.73 9.38 -19.37
N HIS A 87 39.63 8.68 -19.04
CA HIS A 87 39.23 7.47 -19.78
C HIS A 87 37.70 7.29 -19.96
N ARG A 88 37.30 7.38 -21.23
CA ARG A 88 36.17 6.72 -21.98
C ARG A 88 35.06 6.10 -21.14
N SER A 89 33.82 6.54 -21.39
CA SER A 89 32.53 5.95 -21.02
C SER A 89 32.57 4.90 -19.88
N ASN A 90 32.70 5.42 -18.63
CA ASN A 90 32.88 4.62 -17.44
C ASN A 90 31.53 3.95 -17.08
N PRO A 91 31.44 2.61 -16.98
CA PRO A 91 30.20 1.92 -16.54
C PRO A 91 29.69 2.44 -15.19
N THR A 92 30.59 2.93 -14.33
CA THR A 92 30.28 3.55 -13.05
C THR A 92 29.51 4.87 -13.22
N GLN A 93 29.83 5.68 -14.22
CA GLN A 93 29.16 6.95 -14.51
C GLN A 93 27.72 6.72 -15.02
N GLY A 94 27.53 5.68 -15.86
CA GLY A 94 26.19 5.25 -16.30
C GLY A 94 25.30 4.78 -15.14
N LEU A 95 25.85 3.99 -14.21
CA LEU A 95 25.15 3.52 -13.01
C LEU A 95 24.80 4.67 -12.06
N LEU A 96 25.72 5.61 -11.84
CA LEU A 96 25.46 6.79 -11.00
C LEU A 96 24.38 7.69 -11.60
N LYS A 97 24.36 7.83 -12.93
CA LYS A 97 23.30 8.56 -13.63
C LYS A 97 21.94 7.87 -13.46
N ILE A 98 21.85 6.57 -13.67
CA ILE A 98 20.60 5.80 -13.46
C ILE A 98 20.13 5.92 -12.01
N LEU A 99 21.03 5.89 -11.04
CA LEU A 99 20.69 6.05 -9.62
C LEU A 99 20.15 7.44 -9.30
N SER A 100 20.76 8.47 -9.88
CA SER A 100 20.26 9.85 -9.74
C SER A 100 18.86 9.95 -10.35
N GLU A 101 18.67 9.45 -11.57
CA GLU A 101 17.38 9.47 -12.26
C GLU A 101 16.30 8.71 -11.51
N LEU A 102 16.63 7.55 -10.91
CA LEU A 102 15.70 6.78 -10.06
C LEU A 102 15.32 7.56 -8.80
N LYS A 103 16.29 8.25 -8.17
CA LYS A 103 16.04 9.04 -6.98
C LYS A 103 15.18 10.27 -7.29
N ASP A 104 15.48 10.95 -8.39
CA ASP A 104 14.72 12.12 -8.85
C ASP A 104 13.29 11.71 -9.22
N ALA A 105 13.13 10.57 -9.91
CA ALA A 105 11.82 10.00 -10.21
C ALA A 105 11.05 9.62 -8.94
N GLN A 106 11.71 9.02 -7.94
CA GLN A 106 11.10 8.68 -6.66
C GLN A 106 10.63 9.93 -5.92
N GLN A 107 11.47 10.95 -5.86
CA GLN A 107 11.14 12.21 -5.20
C GLN A 107 9.94 12.88 -5.88
N LYS A 108 9.97 13.00 -7.20
CA LYS A 108 8.86 13.55 -7.98
C LYS A 108 7.57 12.74 -7.80
N HIS A 109 7.69 11.42 -7.74
CA HIS A 109 6.55 10.53 -7.52
C HIS A 109 5.92 10.74 -6.14
N LYS A 110 6.76 10.84 -5.08
CA LYS A 110 6.29 11.16 -3.73
C LYS A 110 5.59 12.51 -3.66
N GLU A 111 6.16 13.54 -4.27
CA GLU A 111 5.55 14.87 -4.32
C GLU A 111 4.21 14.87 -5.05
N THR A 112 4.13 14.17 -6.19
CA THR A 112 2.89 14.02 -6.95
C THR A 112 1.82 13.30 -6.15
N LEU A 113 2.15 12.15 -5.55
CA LEU A 113 1.21 11.38 -4.75
C LEU A 113 0.78 12.13 -3.48
N ARG A 114 1.70 12.86 -2.84
CA ARG A 114 1.37 13.73 -1.72
C ARG A 114 0.31 14.76 -2.12
N ALA A 115 0.56 15.52 -3.20
CA ALA A 115 -0.38 16.53 -3.69
C ALA A 115 -1.76 15.95 -4.08
N GLN A 116 -1.78 14.72 -4.63
CA GLN A 116 -3.03 14.04 -4.98
C GLN A 116 -3.80 13.52 -3.78
N THR A 117 -3.12 13.25 -2.66
CA THR A 117 -3.71 12.56 -1.50
C THR A 117 -3.83 13.40 -0.25
N GLU A 118 -3.24 14.59 -0.19
CA GLU A 118 -3.28 15.45 1.00
C GLU A 118 -4.67 16.01 1.32
N THR A 119 -5.58 16.01 0.33
CA THR A 119 -6.92 16.58 0.50
C THR A 119 -8.02 15.55 0.30
N LEU A 120 -9.05 15.63 1.15
CA LEU A 120 -10.31 14.92 1.00
C LEU A 120 -11.34 15.85 0.34
N ARG A 121 -11.86 15.43 -0.81
CA ARG A 121 -12.99 16.12 -1.47
C ARG A 121 -14.28 15.44 -1.06
N VAL A 122 -15.13 16.17 -0.38
CA VAL A 122 -16.43 15.68 0.06
C VAL A 122 -17.51 16.34 -0.77
N ASN A 123 -18.23 15.52 -1.55
CA ASN A 123 -19.37 15.98 -2.33
C ASN A 123 -20.56 16.23 -1.41
N THR A 124 -20.98 17.48 -1.29
CA THR A 124 -22.11 17.90 -0.47
C THR A 124 -23.40 17.99 -1.31
N ILE A 125 -23.64 17.00 -2.17
CA ILE A 125 -24.83 16.95 -3.05
C ILE A 125 -26.14 17.14 -2.26
N LEU A 126 -26.18 16.67 -1.01
CA LEU A 126 -27.33 16.80 -0.10
C LEU A 126 -27.57 18.23 0.39
N MET A 127 -26.60 19.14 0.29
CA MET A 127 -26.67 20.46 0.94
C MET A 127 -26.67 21.66 -0.02
N ARG A 128 -26.79 21.48 -1.33
CA ARG A 128 -26.70 22.57 -2.33
C ARG A 128 -25.45 23.46 -2.20
N GLU A 129 -24.46 23.05 -1.42
CA GLU A 129 -23.22 23.77 -1.17
C GLU A 129 -22.10 23.31 -2.09
N LYS A 130 -21.08 24.18 -2.25
CA LYS A 130 -19.87 23.87 -3.00
C LYS A 130 -19.09 22.71 -2.33
N VAL A 131 -18.43 21.90 -3.14
CA VAL A 131 -17.51 20.83 -2.68
C VAL A 131 -16.61 21.38 -1.59
N LYS A 132 -16.69 20.83 -0.38
CA LYS A 132 -15.75 21.14 0.70
C LYS A 132 -14.49 20.30 0.56
N VAL A 133 -13.35 20.97 0.68
CA VAL A 133 -12.02 20.35 0.62
C VAL A 133 -11.41 20.42 2.02
N PHE A 134 -11.00 19.28 2.54
CA PHE A 134 -10.39 19.17 3.86
C PHE A 134 -9.00 18.57 3.74
N GLN A 135 -8.11 18.90 4.67
CA GLN A 135 -6.84 18.19 4.78
C GLN A 135 -7.10 16.77 5.29
N LEU A 136 -6.51 15.77 4.62
CA LEU A 136 -6.67 14.36 4.98
C LEU A 136 -6.28 14.12 6.44
N VAL A 137 -5.14 14.67 6.87
CA VAL A 137 -4.57 14.45 8.22
C VAL A 137 -5.46 15.01 9.33
N ASP A 138 -6.19 16.09 9.07
CA ASP A 138 -7.06 16.73 10.05
C ASP A 138 -8.38 15.97 10.24
N ARG A 139 -8.83 15.28 9.19
CA ARG A 139 -10.13 14.61 9.16
C ARG A 139 -10.06 13.09 9.27
N TYR A 140 -8.89 12.51 9.02
CA TYR A 140 -8.74 11.06 9.10
C TYR A 140 -8.81 10.60 10.56
N ALA A 141 -9.84 9.83 10.87
CA ALA A 141 -9.92 9.06 12.11
C ALA A 141 -9.47 7.63 11.81
N GLU A 142 -8.72 7.05 12.75
CA GLU A 142 -8.18 5.69 12.60
C GLU A 142 -9.34 4.69 12.53
N LEU A 143 -9.23 3.74 11.60
CA LEU A 143 -10.21 2.68 11.42
C LEU A 143 -9.75 1.41 12.11
N THR A 144 -10.66 0.73 12.79
CA THR A 144 -10.37 -0.61 13.29
C THR A 144 -10.33 -1.60 12.14
N VAL A 145 -9.14 -2.17 11.91
CA VAL A 145 -8.89 -3.24 10.93
C VAL A 145 -8.53 -4.51 11.68
N ILE A 146 -9.07 -5.63 11.27
CA ILE A 146 -8.80 -6.95 11.86
C ILE A 146 -8.23 -7.91 10.83
N SER A 147 -7.39 -8.85 11.30
CA SER A 147 -6.99 -10.01 10.52
C SER A 147 -8.16 -10.99 10.47
N THR A 148 -8.69 -11.26 9.29
CA THR A 148 -9.76 -12.23 9.15
C THR A 148 -9.26 -13.55 8.60
N VAL A 149 -9.74 -14.63 9.19
CA VAL A 149 -9.76 -15.93 8.55
C VAL A 149 -11.16 -16.06 7.94
N ARG A 150 -11.32 -15.65 6.67
CA ARG A 150 -12.48 -15.90 5.78
C ARG A 150 -13.70 -16.55 6.44
N ASP A 151 -14.44 -15.85 7.27
CA ASP A 151 -15.72 -16.36 7.77
C ASP A 151 -16.85 -15.68 7.01
N ARG A 152 -17.47 -16.39 6.06
CA ARG A 152 -18.64 -15.91 5.29
C ARG A 152 -19.81 -15.50 6.22
N ARG A 153 -19.91 -16.11 7.39
CA ARG A 153 -20.96 -15.80 8.38
C ARG A 153 -20.83 -14.40 8.94
N LEU A 154 -19.60 -13.85 8.98
CA LEU A 154 -19.36 -12.46 9.41
C LEU A 154 -20.01 -11.45 8.46
N VAL A 155 -19.91 -11.72 7.16
CA VAL A 155 -20.47 -10.86 6.10
C VAL A 155 -21.99 -10.85 6.13
N GLU A 156 -22.62 -12.01 6.27
CA GLU A 156 -24.08 -12.13 6.34
C GLU A 156 -24.64 -11.43 7.58
N HIS A 157 -23.95 -11.55 8.72
CA HIS A 157 -24.38 -10.93 9.96
C HIS A 157 -24.33 -9.38 9.88
N GLU A 158 -23.33 -8.81 9.24
CA GLU A 158 -23.21 -7.36 9.07
C GLU A 158 -24.32 -6.76 8.20
N LEU A 159 -24.83 -7.54 7.25
CA LEU A 159 -25.95 -7.14 6.40
C LEU A 159 -27.30 -7.23 7.12
N LEU A 160 -27.43 -8.13 8.08
CA LEU A 160 -28.68 -8.45 8.75
C LEU A 160 -28.83 -7.83 10.14
N ALA A 161 -27.71 -7.64 10.85
CA ALA A 161 -27.75 -7.15 12.24
C ALA A 161 -27.96 -5.64 12.29
N ARG A 162 -28.96 -5.22 13.09
CA ARG A 162 -29.30 -3.82 13.33
C ARG A 162 -29.47 -3.58 14.82
N GLY A 163 -29.17 -2.36 15.26
CA GLY A 163 -29.39 -1.96 16.64
C GLY A 163 -28.43 -2.60 17.64
N ARG A 164 -28.89 -2.85 18.86
CA ARG A 164 -28.09 -3.35 19.98
C ARG A 164 -27.44 -4.71 19.68
N ASP A 165 -28.12 -5.59 18.98
CA ASP A 165 -27.61 -6.91 18.60
C ASP A 165 -26.35 -6.81 17.73
N HIS A 166 -26.28 -5.81 16.85
CA HIS A 166 -25.10 -5.54 16.05
C HIS A 166 -23.91 -5.08 16.90
N GLU A 167 -24.13 -4.20 17.88
CA GLU A 167 -23.10 -3.74 18.80
C GLU A 167 -22.57 -4.88 19.68
N GLU A 168 -23.46 -5.69 20.26
CA GLU A 168 -23.08 -6.86 21.05
C GLU A 168 -22.30 -7.88 20.22
N TRP A 169 -22.71 -8.09 18.97
CA TRP A 169 -22.00 -8.95 18.04
C TRP A 169 -20.62 -8.40 17.73
N ARG A 170 -20.47 -7.11 17.43
CA ARG A 170 -19.18 -6.46 17.21
C ARG A 170 -18.26 -6.54 18.42
N GLU A 171 -18.77 -6.25 19.60
CA GLU A 171 -18.02 -6.38 20.86
C GLU A 171 -17.58 -7.81 21.12
N LYS A 172 -18.48 -8.78 20.88
CA LYS A 172 -18.18 -10.20 21.04
C LYS A 172 -17.10 -10.67 20.07
N HIS A 173 -17.07 -10.16 18.83
CA HIS A 173 -16.04 -10.43 17.86
C HIS A 173 -14.70 -9.81 18.24
N LEU A 174 -14.70 -8.58 18.73
CA LEU A 174 -13.51 -7.90 19.24
C LEU A 174 -12.93 -8.61 20.48
N ARG A 175 -13.78 -9.19 21.35
CA ARG A 175 -13.36 -9.99 22.53
C ARG A 175 -12.83 -11.37 22.15
N ARG A 176 -13.17 -11.91 20.98
CA ARG A 176 -12.70 -13.22 20.48
C ARG A 176 -11.30 -13.18 19.92
N LYS A 177 -10.33 -12.49 20.53
CA LYS A 177 -8.90 -12.47 20.12
C LYS A 177 -8.69 -12.24 18.62
N LEU A 178 -9.52 -11.44 17.98
CA LEU A 178 -9.25 -11.02 16.62
C LEU A 178 -8.06 -10.06 16.68
N GLU A 179 -7.03 -10.40 15.95
CA GLU A 179 -5.83 -9.59 15.92
C GLU A 179 -6.10 -8.28 15.17
N LYS A 180 -6.06 -7.17 15.91
CA LYS A 180 -6.13 -5.85 15.28
C LYS A 180 -4.86 -5.63 14.48
N ILE A 181 -5.01 -5.25 13.22
CA ILE A 181 -3.90 -4.90 12.33
C ILE A 181 -3.95 -3.40 12.11
N ARG A 182 -2.81 -2.74 12.28
CA ARG A 182 -2.66 -1.36 11.84
C ARG A 182 -2.37 -1.34 10.33
N THR A 183 -2.78 -0.27 9.67
CA THR A 183 -2.56 -0.12 8.21
C THR A 183 -1.09 -0.17 7.81
N ASP A 184 -0.17 0.24 8.70
CA ASP A 184 1.28 0.16 8.50
C ASP A 184 1.87 -1.25 8.69
N GLN A 185 1.06 -2.21 9.12
CA GLN A 185 1.48 -3.59 9.42
C GLN A 185 1.07 -4.62 8.35
N LEU A 186 0.24 -4.24 7.36
CA LEU A 186 -0.27 -5.17 6.34
C LEU A 186 0.82 -5.93 5.57
N PHE A 187 2.01 -5.34 5.45
CA PHE A 187 3.16 -5.93 4.75
C PHE A 187 4.32 -6.28 5.69
N GLN A 188 4.06 -6.39 6.99
CA GLN A 188 5.06 -6.89 7.93
C GLN A 188 5.11 -8.42 7.91
N SER A 189 6.32 -8.97 8.01
CA SER A 189 6.56 -10.42 7.95
C SER A 189 5.84 -11.23 9.03
N SER A 190 5.49 -10.61 10.16
CA SER A 190 4.75 -11.24 11.27
C SER A 190 3.33 -11.65 10.89
N PHE A 191 2.70 -10.94 9.95
CA PHE A 191 1.33 -11.22 9.48
C PHE A 191 1.29 -12.09 8.22
N SER A 192 2.40 -12.20 7.50
CA SER A 192 2.49 -13.06 6.31
C SER A 192 2.69 -14.53 6.73
N ARG A 193 1.78 -15.40 6.32
CA ARG A 193 1.91 -16.87 6.51
C ARG A 193 3.03 -17.49 5.68
N SER A 194 3.58 -16.76 4.73
CA SER A 194 4.65 -17.21 3.83
C SER A 194 6.00 -16.68 4.32
N LYS A 195 6.89 -17.59 4.67
CA LYS A 195 8.31 -17.31 4.98
C LYS A 195 9.16 -17.11 3.70
N SER A 196 8.53 -17.06 2.53
CA SER A 196 9.25 -16.89 1.27
C SER A 196 9.65 -15.43 1.06
N LYS A 197 10.80 -15.20 0.44
CA LYS A 197 11.29 -13.90 -0.06
C LYS A 197 10.44 -13.31 -1.19
N SER A 198 9.31 -13.92 -1.50
CA SER A 198 8.33 -13.47 -2.48
C SER A 198 7.52 -12.32 -1.88
N GLY A 199 7.19 -11.32 -2.69
CA GLY A 199 6.35 -10.19 -2.31
C GLY A 199 5.05 -10.63 -1.62
N SER A 200 4.49 -9.75 -0.81
CA SER A 200 3.29 -10.03 -0.01
C SER A 200 2.08 -9.41 -0.67
N SER A 201 1.02 -10.20 -0.89
CA SER A 201 -0.27 -9.70 -1.37
C SER A 201 -1.25 -9.62 -0.22
N ALA A 202 -1.90 -8.46 -0.07
CA ALA A 202 -2.90 -8.21 0.94
C ALA A 202 -4.26 -7.88 0.30
N ALA A 203 -5.33 -8.43 0.87
CA ALA A 203 -6.70 -8.08 0.52
C ALA A 203 -7.40 -7.46 1.73
N VAL A 204 -8.00 -6.29 1.53
CA VAL A 204 -8.75 -5.58 2.57
C VAL A 204 -10.21 -5.46 2.16
N ALA A 205 -11.07 -6.10 2.93
CA ALA A 205 -12.51 -6.05 2.73
C ALA A 205 -13.17 -4.98 3.61
N GLY A 206 -14.31 -4.47 3.16
CA GLY A 206 -15.13 -3.59 3.98
C GLY A 206 -16.40 -3.17 3.26
N VAL A 207 -17.47 -2.96 4.02
CA VAL A 207 -18.79 -2.54 3.49
C VAL A 207 -18.72 -1.16 2.80
N PRO A 208 -19.71 -0.81 1.99
CA PRO A 208 -19.78 0.52 1.37
C PRO A 208 -19.69 1.64 2.42
N GLY A 209 -18.90 2.67 2.12
CA GLY A 209 -18.76 3.84 3.02
C GLY A 209 -17.87 3.65 4.24
N ILE A 210 -17.33 2.45 4.48
CA ILE A 210 -16.48 2.14 5.65
C ILE A 210 -15.10 2.81 5.62
N GLY A 211 -14.70 3.41 4.50
CA GLY A 211 -13.45 4.14 4.38
C GLY A 211 -12.33 3.43 3.66
N LYS A 212 -12.57 2.38 2.85
CA LYS A 212 -11.54 1.67 2.07
C LYS A 212 -10.66 2.62 1.24
N THR A 213 -11.28 3.43 0.41
CA THR A 213 -10.56 4.40 -0.44
C THR A 213 -9.82 5.46 0.39
N THR A 214 -10.40 5.91 1.50
CA THR A 214 -9.75 6.86 2.41
C THR A 214 -8.55 6.23 3.10
N MET A 215 -8.63 4.94 3.47
CA MET A 215 -7.50 4.17 3.99
C MET A 215 -6.38 4.05 2.96
N VAL A 216 -6.70 3.71 1.72
CA VAL A 216 -5.72 3.67 0.61
C VAL A 216 -5.08 5.04 0.43
N GLN A 217 -5.87 6.10 0.39
CA GLN A 217 -5.37 7.47 0.29
C GLN A 217 -4.41 7.82 1.43
N LYS A 218 -4.75 7.42 2.67
CA LYS A 218 -3.88 7.61 3.85
C LYS A 218 -2.57 6.82 3.74
N ILE A 219 -2.62 5.57 3.30
CA ILE A 219 -1.43 4.73 3.06
C ILE A 219 -0.50 5.41 2.04
N VAL A 220 -1.05 5.85 0.91
CA VAL A 220 -0.27 6.51 -0.15
C VAL A 220 0.33 7.83 0.35
N TYR A 221 -0.45 8.64 1.07
CA TYR A 221 0.03 9.88 1.67
C TYR A 221 1.17 9.64 2.67
N ASP A 222 0.99 8.69 3.60
CA ASP A 222 1.99 8.41 4.64
C ASP A 222 3.27 7.80 4.05
N TRP A 223 3.15 6.99 2.98
CA TRP A 223 4.32 6.53 2.23
C TRP A 223 5.05 7.70 1.56
N ALA A 224 4.33 8.61 0.90
CA ALA A 224 4.91 9.77 0.25
C ALA A 224 5.63 10.69 1.26
N MET A 225 5.11 10.78 2.49
CA MET A 225 5.71 11.51 3.60
C MET A 225 6.86 10.74 4.29
N GLY A 226 7.16 9.51 3.87
CA GLY A 226 8.21 8.68 4.47
C GLY A 226 7.88 8.13 5.85
N LYS A 227 6.59 8.07 6.25
CA LYS A 227 6.16 7.60 7.57
C LYS A 227 6.03 6.08 7.66
N ILE A 228 5.52 5.44 6.59
CA ILE A 228 5.29 3.99 6.52
C ILE A 228 5.90 3.39 5.26
N TYR A 229 6.07 2.07 5.25
CA TYR A 229 6.44 1.28 4.06
C TYR A 229 7.70 1.75 3.33
N GLN A 230 8.72 2.16 4.07
CA GLN A 230 9.99 2.65 3.52
C GLN A 230 10.77 1.57 2.74
N GLN A 231 10.41 0.29 2.88
CA GLN A 231 10.93 -0.80 2.08
C GLN A 231 10.51 -0.71 0.61
N PHE A 232 9.38 -0.06 0.30
CA PHE A 232 8.95 0.15 -1.06
C PHE A 232 9.56 1.42 -1.65
N GLN A 233 10.26 1.24 -2.75
CA GLN A 233 10.86 2.34 -3.51
C GLN A 233 9.79 3.13 -4.28
N PHE A 234 8.80 2.41 -4.84
CA PHE A 234 7.69 3.01 -5.55
C PHE A 234 6.37 2.37 -5.14
N VAL A 235 5.33 3.21 -5.05
CA VAL A 235 3.95 2.80 -4.80
C VAL A 235 3.09 3.28 -5.96
N PHE A 236 2.47 2.35 -6.68
CA PHE A 236 1.55 2.65 -7.77
C PHE A 236 0.12 2.36 -7.33
N SER A 237 -0.74 3.37 -7.34
CA SER A 237 -2.12 3.24 -6.89
C SER A 237 -3.09 3.44 -8.04
N PHE A 238 -3.98 2.48 -8.24
CA PHE A 238 -5.01 2.47 -9.28
C PHE A 238 -6.38 2.25 -8.67
N LYS A 239 -7.41 2.89 -9.24
CA LYS A 239 -8.81 2.58 -8.92
C LYS A 239 -9.38 1.70 -10.00
N PHE A 240 -10.03 0.61 -9.63
CA PHE A 240 -10.65 -0.28 -10.59
C PHE A 240 -11.68 0.43 -11.47
N ARG A 241 -12.43 1.39 -10.91
CA ARG A 241 -13.37 2.20 -11.67
C ARG A 241 -12.71 2.92 -12.86
N ASP A 242 -11.51 3.48 -12.66
CA ASP A 242 -10.79 4.21 -13.70
C ASP A 242 -10.25 3.24 -14.77
N LEU A 243 -9.90 2.01 -14.36
CA LEU A 243 -9.45 0.95 -15.26
C LEU A 243 -10.54 0.44 -16.20
N ASN A 244 -11.84 0.56 -15.85
CA ASN A 244 -12.96 0.16 -16.69
C ASN A 244 -13.04 0.96 -18.01
N SER A 245 -12.47 2.17 -18.04
CA SER A 245 -12.44 2.99 -19.26
C SER A 245 -11.44 2.50 -20.31
N ILE A 246 -10.59 1.53 -19.96
CA ILE A 246 -9.53 1.04 -20.84
C ILE A 246 -10.04 -0.18 -21.61
N ASN A 247 -10.47 0.04 -22.84
CA ASN A 247 -11.04 -0.99 -23.72
C ASN A 247 -10.04 -1.52 -24.75
N CYS A 248 -8.76 -1.25 -24.60
CA CYS A 248 -7.69 -1.70 -25.48
C CYS A 248 -6.62 -2.46 -24.72
N ARG A 249 -5.91 -3.34 -25.43
CA ARG A 249 -4.74 -4.00 -24.87
C ARG A 249 -3.68 -2.95 -24.53
N LYS A 250 -3.05 -3.12 -23.38
CA LYS A 250 -1.93 -2.29 -22.91
C LYS A 250 -0.84 -3.17 -22.32
N ASN A 251 0.31 -2.61 -22.07
CA ASN A 251 1.31 -3.22 -21.23
C ASN A 251 1.37 -2.48 -19.88
N LEU A 252 1.98 -3.10 -18.87
CA LEU A 252 2.07 -2.51 -17.53
C LEU A 252 2.78 -1.16 -17.55
N ARG A 253 3.80 -1.01 -18.41
CA ARG A 253 4.52 0.24 -18.59
C ARG A 253 3.57 1.37 -19.00
N GLN A 254 2.76 1.15 -20.04
CA GLN A 254 1.80 2.15 -20.50
C GLN A 254 0.74 2.45 -19.45
N LEU A 255 0.25 1.42 -18.76
CA LEU A 255 -0.73 1.61 -17.68
C LEU A 255 -0.18 2.56 -16.60
N ILE A 256 1.09 2.44 -16.26
CA ILE A 256 1.73 3.34 -15.31
C ILE A 256 2.00 4.72 -15.92
N GLN A 257 2.46 4.78 -17.17
CA GLN A 257 2.77 6.06 -17.83
C GLN A 257 1.54 6.92 -18.08
N ASP A 258 0.39 6.31 -18.34
CA ASP A 258 -0.88 7.04 -18.51
C ASP A 258 -1.26 7.79 -17.23
N GLN A 259 -1.00 7.22 -16.07
CA GLN A 259 -1.30 7.85 -14.79
C GLN A 259 -0.12 8.69 -14.25
N TYR A 260 1.12 8.30 -14.56
CA TYR A 260 2.35 8.89 -14.06
C TYR A 260 3.33 9.16 -15.22
N PRO A 261 3.07 10.15 -16.10
CA PRO A 261 3.83 10.36 -17.34
C PRO A 261 5.32 10.62 -17.16
N TYR A 262 5.71 11.11 -15.98
CA TYR A 262 7.10 11.46 -15.68
C TYR A 262 8.05 10.27 -15.52
N PHE A 263 7.54 9.04 -15.47
CA PHE A 263 8.42 7.87 -15.38
C PHE A 263 9.18 7.58 -16.67
N GLY A 264 8.61 7.88 -17.85
CA GLY A 264 9.31 7.72 -19.12
C GLY A 264 9.98 6.34 -19.28
N ASN A 265 11.27 6.36 -19.64
CA ASN A 265 12.05 5.14 -19.85
C ASN A 265 12.60 4.51 -18.57
N ILE A 266 12.56 5.24 -17.44
CA ILE A 266 13.16 4.79 -16.17
C ILE A 266 12.44 3.56 -15.58
N LEU A 267 11.21 3.25 -16.03
CA LEU A 267 10.49 2.06 -15.59
C LEU A 267 11.25 0.77 -15.84
N ARG A 268 12.09 0.71 -16.88
CA ARG A 268 12.95 -0.47 -17.12
C ARG A 268 13.94 -0.71 -15.99
N ASP A 269 14.40 0.35 -15.34
CA ASP A 269 15.30 0.24 -14.20
C ASP A 269 14.51 -0.02 -12.91
N VAL A 270 13.30 0.49 -12.81
CA VAL A 270 12.37 0.20 -11.72
C VAL A 270 12.02 -1.30 -11.66
N TRP A 271 11.80 -1.96 -12.82
CA TRP A 271 11.48 -3.39 -12.89
C TRP A 271 12.61 -4.31 -12.39
N LYS A 272 13.83 -3.82 -12.34
CA LYS A 272 14.98 -4.61 -11.86
C LYS A 272 14.92 -4.93 -10.36
N ASN A 273 14.08 -4.19 -9.61
CA ASN A 273 13.88 -4.41 -8.18
C ASN A 273 12.38 -4.54 -7.84
N PRO A 274 11.73 -5.65 -8.21
CA PRO A 274 10.30 -5.83 -7.96
C PRO A 274 9.95 -5.84 -6.45
N GLU A 275 10.85 -6.29 -5.58
CA GLU A 275 10.64 -6.29 -4.13
C GLU A 275 10.46 -4.86 -3.56
N GLY A 276 10.98 -3.85 -4.24
CA GLY A 276 10.79 -2.44 -3.92
C GLY A 276 9.49 -1.83 -4.44
N LEU A 277 8.56 -2.64 -4.98
CA LEU A 277 7.33 -2.16 -5.60
C LEU A 277 6.10 -2.58 -4.81
N LEU A 278 5.19 -1.62 -4.62
CA LEU A 278 3.84 -1.87 -4.12
C LEU A 278 2.82 -1.39 -5.15
N PHE A 279 1.96 -2.29 -5.59
CA PHE A 279 0.80 -1.98 -6.41
C PHE A 279 -0.46 -1.97 -5.53
N ILE A 280 -1.25 -0.90 -5.60
CA ILE A 280 -2.51 -0.76 -4.87
C ILE A 280 -3.65 -0.69 -5.89
N PHE A 281 -4.61 -1.59 -5.76
CA PHE A 281 -5.81 -1.63 -6.58
C PHE A 281 -7.03 -1.45 -5.69
N ASP A 282 -7.68 -0.28 -5.80
CA ASP A 282 -8.80 0.10 -4.95
C ASP A 282 -10.14 -0.19 -5.62
N GLY A 283 -10.98 -1.00 -4.94
CA GLY A 283 -12.37 -1.24 -5.31
C GLY A 283 -12.59 -2.34 -6.35
N LEU A 284 -12.07 -3.56 -6.13
CA LEU A 284 -12.25 -4.72 -7.05
C LEU A 284 -13.73 -5.00 -7.38
N ASP A 285 -14.63 -4.73 -6.45
CA ASP A 285 -16.07 -4.88 -6.65
C ASP A 285 -16.66 -3.91 -7.71
N GLU A 286 -15.92 -2.86 -8.07
CA GLU A 286 -16.29 -1.91 -9.11
C GLU A 286 -15.70 -2.27 -10.51
N PHE A 287 -14.93 -3.37 -10.61
CA PHE A 287 -14.31 -3.77 -11.87
C PHE A 287 -15.30 -4.51 -12.77
N GLU A 288 -15.52 -4.02 -13.96
CA GLU A 288 -16.50 -4.56 -14.91
C GLU A 288 -15.94 -5.72 -15.74
N HIS A 289 -14.60 -5.79 -15.89
CA HIS A 289 -13.96 -6.88 -16.62
C HIS A 289 -13.80 -8.10 -15.71
N ARG A 290 -14.06 -9.29 -16.27
CA ARG A 290 -13.95 -10.53 -15.52
C ARG A 290 -12.50 -10.84 -15.16
N ILE A 291 -12.21 -10.95 -13.86
CA ILE A 291 -10.98 -11.56 -13.33
C ILE A 291 -11.37 -12.87 -12.67
N ASP A 292 -10.85 -13.99 -13.18
CA ASP A 292 -11.09 -15.31 -12.61
C ASP A 292 -9.77 -15.95 -12.21
N PHE A 293 -9.56 -16.08 -10.91
CA PHE A 293 -8.37 -16.74 -10.35
C PHE A 293 -8.53 -18.26 -10.23
N ALA A 294 -9.72 -18.78 -10.50
CA ALA A 294 -10.00 -20.22 -10.47
C ALA A 294 -9.81 -20.87 -11.85
N ASP A 295 -9.78 -20.06 -12.92
CA ASP A 295 -9.65 -20.57 -14.28
C ASP A 295 -8.21 -21.00 -14.58
N SER A 296 -7.96 -22.31 -14.46
CA SER A 296 -6.67 -22.91 -14.79
C SER A 296 -6.33 -22.84 -16.29
N GLN A 297 -7.33 -22.71 -17.17
CA GLN A 297 -7.10 -22.57 -18.60
C GLN A 297 -6.48 -21.21 -18.94
N ARG A 298 -6.85 -20.17 -18.19
CA ARG A 298 -6.27 -18.83 -18.34
C ARG A 298 -4.75 -18.82 -18.15
N ASP A 299 -4.26 -19.70 -17.29
CA ASP A 299 -2.83 -19.86 -17.03
C ASP A 299 -2.08 -20.53 -18.16
N THR A 300 -2.76 -21.32 -18.97
CA THR A 300 -2.16 -22.12 -20.07
C THR A 300 -2.34 -21.48 -21.43
N GLU A 301 -3.35 -20.65 -21.62
CA GLU A 301 -3.61 -19.97 -22.90
C GLU A 301 -2.63 -18.81 -23.14
N PRO A 302 -1.86 -18.83 -24.26
CA PRO A 302 -0.86 -17.79 -24.55
C PRO A 302 -1.43 -16.37 -24.62
N LYS A 303 -2.71 -16.21 -25.00
CA LYS A 303 -3.38 -14.89 -25.10
C LYS A 303 -3.54 -14.17 -23.77
N HIS A 304 -3.57 -14.92 -22.63
CA HIS A 304 -3.72 -14.41 -21.28
C HIS A 304 -2.40 -14.30 -20.50
N GLN A 305 -1.29 -14.71 -21.13
CA GLN A 305 0.01 -14.63 -20.48
C GLN A 305 0.59 -13.24 -20.57
N CYS A 306 0.99 -12.68 -19.41
CA CYS A 306 1.74 -11.43 -19.30
C CYS A 306 3.14 -11.74 -18.72
N PRO A 307 4.09 -12.16 -19.57
CA PRO A 307 5.40 -12.63 -19.11
C PRO A 307 6.30 -11.51 -18.58
N ASP A 308 6.13 -10.31 -19.10
CA ASP A 308 6.92 -9.15 -18.70
C ASP A 308 6.13 -7.83 -18.80
N PRO A 309 6.61 -6.73 -18.16
CA PRO A 309 5.93 -5.45 -18.11
C PRO A 309 5.75 -4.71 -19.45
N GLU A 310 6.47 -5.12 -20.49
CA GLU A 310 6.38 -4.54 -21.85
C GLU A 310 5.43 -5.35 -22.75
N TRP A 311 4.90 -6.49 -22.28
CA TRP A 311 4.02 -7.34 -23.04
C TRP A 311 2.58 -6.81 -23.08
N TRP A 312 2.00 -6.79 -24.28
CA TRP A 312 0.64 -6.29 -24.51
C TRP A 312 -0.43 -7.30 -24.12
N CYS A 313 -1.22 -6.98 -23.11
CA CYS A 313 -2.28 -7.83 -22.55
C CYS A 313 -3.59 -7.05 -22.40
N GLU A 314 -4.66 -7.77 -22.10
CA GLU A 314 -5.84 -7.15 -21.50
C GLU A 314 -5.51 -6.65 -20.08
N VAL A 315 -6.15 -5.56 -19.66
CA VAL A 315 -5.92 -5.00 -18.31
C VAL A 315 -6.21 -6.05 -17.23
N SER A 316 -7.27 -6.86 -17.41
CA SER A 316 -7.59 -7.96 -16.49
C SER A 316 -6.48 -9.00 -16.38
N ASP A 317 -5.72 -9.27 -17.45
CA ASP A 317 -4.61 -10.23 -17.44
C ASP A 317 -3.37 -9.66 -16.76
N ILE A 318 -3.11 -8.34 -16.93
CA ILE A 318 -2.05 -7.63 -16.18
C ILE A 318 -2.33 -7.73 -14.68
N LEU A 319 -3.55 -7.39 -14.25
CA LEU A 319 -3.97 -7.42 -12.84
C LEU A 319 -3.90 -8.84 -12.26
N HIS A 320 -4.43 -9.83 -13.01
CA HIS A 320 -4.35 -11.24 -12.64
C HIS A 320 -2.90 -11.68 -12.41
N SER A 321 -2.01 -11.35 -13.37
CA SER A 321 -0.60 -11.76 -13.32
C SER A 321 0.17 -11.06 -12.18
N LEU A 322 -0.13 -9.80 -11.86
CA LEU A 322 0.44 -9.09 -10.71
C LEU A 322 -0.01 -9.72 -9.39
N ILE A 323 -1.33 -9.95 -9.21
CA ILE A 323 -1.88 -10.51 -7.98
C ILE A 323 -1.42 -11.95 -7.76
N GLN A 324 -1.25 -12.73 -8.82
CA GLN A 324 -0.70 -14.08 -8.76
C GLN A 324 0.83 -14.13 -8.58
N GLY A 325 1.50 -12.97 -8.64
CA GLY A 325 2.96 -12.88 -8.54
C GLY A 325 3.71 -13.49 -9.73
N LYS A 326 3.05 -13.57 -10.91
CA LYS A 326 3.63 -14.03 -12.17
C LYS A 326 4.34 -12.91 -12.91
N LEU A 327 3.71 -11.72 -12.93
CA LEU A 327 4.29 -10.49 -13.45
C LEU A 327 5.04 -9.80 -12.31
N LEU A 328 6.29 -9.39 -12.54
CA LEU A 328 7.19 -8.81 -11.54
C LEU A 328 7.27 -9.62 -10.24
N PRO A 329 7.74 -10.88 -10.27
CA PRO A 329 7.83 -11.73 -9.09
C PRO A 329 8.59 -11.02 -7.96
N GLY A 330 8.02 -10.98 -6.77
CA GLY A 330 8.59 -10.27 -5.62
C GLY A 330 7.93 -8.91 -5.33
N CYS A 331 7.15 -8.34 -6.24
CA CYS A 331 6.37 -7.15 -5.94
C CYS A 331 5.27 -7.45 -4.91
N SER A 332 4.84 -6.42 -4.19
CA SER A 332 3.72 -6.50 -3.25
C SER A 332 2.46 -5.89 -3.87
N VAL A 333 1.31 -6.45 -3.49
CA VAL A 333 0.01 -6.01 -4.02
C VAL A 333 -0.98 -5.81 -2.87
N LEU A 334 -1.70 -4.68 -2.88
CA LEU A 334 -2.84 -4.41 -2.01
C LEU A 334 -4.10 -4.32 -2.87
N VAL A 335 -5.11 -5.11 -2.53
CA VAL A 335 -6.42 -5.05 -3.17
C VAL A 335 -7.47 -4.69 -2.14
N THR A 336 -8.33 -3.71 -2.42
CA THR A 336 -9.52 -3.46 -1.61
C THR A 336 -10.77 -3.94 -2.32
N THR A 337 -11.76 -4.41 -1.56
CA THR A 337 -13.01 -4.94 -2.12
C THR A 337 -14.16 -4.84 -1.13
N ARG A 338 -15.39 -5.05 -1.60
CA ARG A 338 -16.53 -5.32 -0.71
C ARG A 338 -16.52 -6.78 -0.26
N PRO A 339 -17.11 -7.09 0.91
CA PRO A 339 -17.24 -8.45 1.38
C PRO A 339 -17.97 -9.37 0.38
N THR A 340 -18.96 -8.83 -0.33
CA THR A 340 -19.74 -9.56 -1.35
C THR A 340 -18.90 -10.03 -2.55
N ALA A 341 -17.80 -9.35 -2.85
CA ALA A 341 -16.90 -9.67 -3.96
C ALA A 341 -15.60 -10.40 -3.53
N LEU A 342 -15.46 -10.77 -2.25
CA LEU A 342 -14.29 -11.52 -1.75
C LEU A 342 -14.09 -12.85 -2.46
N HIS A 343 -15.18 -13.48 -2.92
CA HIS A 343 -15.14 -14.75 -3.65
C HIS A 343 -14.31 -14.65 -4.95
N LEU A 344 -14.21 -13.46 -5.55
CA LEU A 344 -13.37 -13.22 -6.72
C LEU A 344 -11.87 -13.47 -6.46
N LEU A 345 -11.44 -13.31 -5.20
CA LEU A 345 -10.04 -13.52 -4.77
C LEU A 345 -9.79 -14.92 -4.18
N ASP A 346 -10.78 -15.84 -4.20
CA ASP A 346 -10.70 -17.12 -3.51
C ASP A 346 -9.51 -17.99 -3.91
N LYS A 347 -9.09 -17.93 -5.16
CA LYS A 347 -7.94 -18.67 -5.69
C LYS A 347 -6.70 -17.78 -5.91
N ALA A 348 -6.78 -16.50 -5.56
CA ALA A 348 -5.67 -15.59 -5.66
C ALA A 348 -4.60 -15.86 -4.58
N LYS A 349 -3.35 -15.56 -4.89
CA LYS A 349 -2.24 -15.69 -3.94
C LYS A 349 -2.22 -14.53 -2.95
N ILE A 350 -3.23 -14.48 -2.08
CA ILE A 350 -3.32 -13.48 -1.01
C ILE A 350 -2.70 -14.05 0.26
N SER A 351 -1.68 -13.38 0.78
CA SER A 351 -0.99 -13.76 2.01
C SER A 351 -1.61 -13.16 3.27
N VAL A 352 -2.17 -11.95 3.16
CA VAL A 352 -2.81 -11.24 4.27
C VAL A 352 -4.25 -10.89 3.91
N TRP A 353 -5.18 -11.32 4.76
CA TRP A 353 -6.59 -10.97 4.66
C TRP A 353 -6.94 -10.06 5.84
N ALA A 354 -7.56 -8.94 5.54
CA ALA A 354 -7.98 -7.98 6.54
C ALA A 354 -9.39 -7.47 6.26
N GLU A 355 -10.07 -7.03 7.31
CA GLU A 355 -11.40 -6.44 7.22
C GLU A 355 -11.48 -5.16 8.03
N ILE A 356 -12.10 -4.14 7.44
CA ILE A 356 -12.35 -2.87 8.11
C ILE A 356 -13.70 -2.97 8.81
N LEU A 357 -13.67 -2.92 10.14
CA LEU A 357 -14.89 -2.92 10.97
C LEU A 357 -15.50 -1.52 11.13
N GLY A 358 -14.80 -0.47 10.72
CA GLY A 358 -15.18 0.92 10.96
C GLY A 358 -14.84 1.39 12.35
N PHE A 359 -15.59 2.37 12.89
CA PHE A 359 -15.33 2.95 14.18
C PHE A 359 -15.86 2.09 15.33
N VAL A 360 -15.03 1.91 16.34
CA VAL A 360 -15.34 1.15 17.55
C VAL A 360 -15.11 2.03 18.78
N GLY A 361 -16.09 2.08 19.67
CA GLY A 361 -15.97 2.82 20.93
C GLY A 361 -15.66 4.31 20.75
N GLU A 362 -14.53 4.76 21.31
CA GLU A 362 -14.12 6.18 21.31
C GLU A 362 -13.70 6.72 19.94
N GLU A 363 -13.41 5.86 18.95
CA GLU A 363 -13.07 6.27 17.58
C GLU A 363 -14.22 7.10 16.94
N ARG A 364 -15.47 6.80 17.31
CA ARG A 364 -16.65 7.57 16.90
C ARG A 364 -16.61 8.99 17.45
N LYS A 365 -16.29 9.13 18.74
CA LYS A 365 -16.17 10.45 19.40
C LYS A 365 -15.05 11.27 18.75
N GLU A 366 -13.90 10.64 18.51
CA GLU A 366 -12.76 11.27 17.86
C GLU A 366 -13.12 11.81 16.46
N TYR A 367 -13.94 11.06 15.69
CA TYR A 367 -14.41 11.53 14.39
C TYR A 367 -15.20 12.84 14.51
N PHE A 368 -16.14 12.95 15.43
CA PHE A 368 -16.93 14.17 15.64
C PHE A 368 -16.05 15.33 16.12
N ILE A 369 -15.10 15.07 17.02
CA ILE A 369 -14.12 16.08 17.48
C ILE A 369 -13.30 16.61 16.30
N ARG A 370 -12.84 15.74 15.41
CA ARG A 370 -12.10 16.15 14.20
C ARG A 370 -12.97 16.83 13.14
N TYR A 371 -14.27 16.53 13.14
CA TYR A 371 -15.19 17.12 12.18
C TYR A 371 -15.58 18.56 12.56
N PHE A 372 -15.84 18.83 13.83
CA PHE A 372 -16.19 20.15 14.31
C PHE A 372 -14.96 20.89 14.87
N GLU A 373 -14.81 22.17 14.51
CA GLU A 373 -13.76 23.01 15.06
C GLU A 373 -14.05 23.36 16.53
N ASP A 374 -15.35 23.46 16.89
CA ASP A 374 -15.83 23.71 18.26
C ASP A 374 -16.07 22.38 18.98
N GLN A 375 -15.24 22.13 19.98
CA GLN A 375 -15.30 20.91 20.79
C GLN A 375 -16.65 20.78 21.54
N THR A 376 -17.26 21.88 21.94
CA THR A 376 -18.55 21.89 22.61
C THR A 376 -19.67 21.41 21.70
N VAL A 377 -19.63 21.81 20.44
CA VAL A 377 -20.55 21.33 19.40
C VAL A 377 -20.31 19.85 19.15
N ALA A 378 -19.05 19.42 19.01
CA ALA A 378 -18.67 18.03 18.79
C ALA A 378 -19.22 17.11 19.90
N GLU A 379 -19.01 17.49 21.15
CA GLU A 379 -19.47 16.71 22.30
C GLU A 379 -21.02 16.69 22.40
N ALA A 380 -21.69 17.81 22.12
CA ALA A 380 -23.14 17.86 22.12
C ALA A 380 -23.76 16.98 21.01
N VAL A 381 -23.20 17.02 19.80
CA VAL A 381 -23.63 16.15 18.70
C VAL A 381 -23.39 14.70 19.04
N PHE A 382 -22.18 14.35 19.54
CA PHE A 382 -21.86 12.97 19.89
C PHE A 382 -22.77 12.45 21.03
N LYS A 383 -23.05 13.29 22.04
CA LYS A 383 -23.98 12.93 23.11
C LYS A 383 -25.36 12.59 22.54
N HIS A 384 -25.90 13.44 21.66
CA HIS A 384 -27.19 13.20 21.01
C HIS A 384 -27.19 11.89 20.21
N VAL A 385 -26.14 11.63 19.45
CA VAL A 385 -25.98 10.38 18.71
C VAL A 385 -25.92 9.18 19.65
N LYS A 386 -25.17 9.27 20.76
CA LYS A 386 -25.02 8.19 21.75
C LYS A 386 -26.32 7.86 22.48
N GLU A 387 -27.14 8.86 22.74
CA GLU A 387 -28.45 8.69 23.40
C GLU A 387 -29.49 8.09 22.46
N ASN A 388 -29.25 8.06 21.14
CA ASN A 388 -30.14 7.49 20.15
C ASN A 388 -29.55 6.19 19.59
N GLU A 389 -30.17 5.06 19.94
CA GLU A 389 -29.66 3.72 19.58
C GLU A 389 -29.47 3.55 18.07
N ILE A 390 -30.38 4.06 17.24
CA ILE A 390 -30.32 3.93 15.77
C ILE A 390 -29.15 4.77 15.23
N LEU A 391 -29.03 6.02 15.65
CA LEU A 391 -27.96 6.91 15.19
C LEU A 391 -26.59 6.40 15.67
N TYR A 392 -26.54 5.90 16.91
CA TYR A 392 -25.31 5.32 17.47
C TYR A 392 -24.87 4.08 16.71
N THR A 393 -25.80 3.18 16.40
CA THR A 393 -25.49 1.98 15.61
C THR A 393 -24.98 2.37 14.22
N MET A 394 -25.61 3.32 13.54
CA MET A 394 -25.18 3.80 12.23
C MET A 394 -23.76 4.40 12.25
N SER A 395 -23.39 5.04 13.36
CA SER A 395 -22.12 5.76 13.49
C SER A 395 -20.87 4.88 13.53
N TYR A 396 -20.99 3.55 13.43
CA TYR A 396 -19.83 2.69 13.17
C TYR A 396 -19.22 2.96 11.79
N ASN A 397 -20.04 3.40 10.85
CA ASN A 397 -19.62 3.64 9.49
C ASN A 397 -19.25 5.12 9.30
N PRO A 398 -18.03 5.44 8.87
CA PRO A 398 -17.56 6.81 8.67
C PRO A 398 -18.46 7.66 7.77
N SER A 399 -19.05 7.08 6.73
CA SER A 399 -19.97 7.81 5.85
C SER A 399 -21.23 8.24 6.58
N TYR A 400 -21.73 7.43 7.49
CA TYR A 400 -22.89 7.84 8.32
C TYR A 400 -22.48 8.85 9.38
N CYS A 401 -21.28 8.74 9.98
CA CYS A 401 -20.78 9.80 10.87
C CYS A 401 -20.72 11.15 10.16
N TRP A 402 -20.28 11.16 8.91
CA TRP A 402 -20.26 12.36 8.10
C TRP A 402 -21.66 12.93 7.87
N ILE A 403 -22.65 12.11 7.48
CA ILE A 403 -24.05 12.51 7.30
C ILE A 403 -24.61 13.05 8.60
N LEU A 404 -24.38 12.36 9.73
CA LEU A 404 -24.82 12.79 11.05
C LEU A 404 -24.22 14.15 11.42
N ALA A 405 -22.94 14.33 11.20
CA ALA A 405 -22.26 15.60 11.50
C ALA A 405 -22.81 16.77 10.67
N LEU A 406 -23.05 16.53 9.37
CA LEU A 406 -23.66 17.53 8.48
C LEU A 406 -25.10 17.89 8.91
N ALA A 407 -25.93 16.88 9.14
CA ALA A 407 -27.35 17.08 9.44
C ALA A 407 -27.58 17.65 10.84
N LEU A 408 -26.81 17.21 11.83
CA LEU A 408 -26.98 17.62 13.24
C LEU A 408 -26.24 18.91 13.57
N GLY A 409 -25.08 19.19 12.94
CA GLY A 409 -24.25 20.34 13.24
C GLY A 409 -25.00 21.67 13.35
N PRO A 410 -25.83 22.05 12.36
CA PRO A 410 -26.60 23.29 12.40
C PRO A 410 -27.48 23.48 13.65
N PHE A 411 -28.02 22.38 14.18
CA PHE A 411 -28.89 22.44 15.40
C PHE A 411 -28.09 22.68 16.68
N PHE A 412 -26.80 22.42 16.69
CA PHE A 412 -25.93 22.57 17.86
C PHE A 412 -25.01 23.81 17.76
N THR A 413 -24.86 24.38 16.57
CA THR A 413 -24.08 25.62 16.35
C THR A 413 -24.92 26.89 16.55
N GLN A 414 -26.26 26.81 16.40
CA GLN A 414 -27.15 27.96 16.59
C GLN A 414 -27.40 28.23 18.08
N ARG A 415 -27.45 29.53 18.45
CA ARG A 415 -27.70 29.96 19.84
C ARG A 415 -29.10 29.60 20.37
N VAL A 416 -30.07 29.35 19.48
CA VAL A 416 -31.43 28.97 19.82
C VAL A 416 -31.60 27.48 19.60
N ARG A 417 -31.51 26.69 20.66
CA ARG A 417 -31.74 25.24 20.63
C ARG A 417 -33.24 24.99 20.84
N ASP A 418 -33.92 24.48 19.81
CA ASP A 418 -35.20 23.81 19.98
C ASP A 418 -34.96 22.28 19.98
N PRO A 419 -34.96 21.63 21.16
CA PRO A 419 -34.67 20.20 21.28
C PRO A 419 -35.66 19.32 20.53
N GLN A 420 -36.87 19.83 20.22
CA GLN A 420 -37.90 19.06 19.51
C GLN A 420 -37.64 18.97 18.02
N ARG A 421 -36.84 19.88 17.45
CA ARG A 421 -36.51 19.92 16.04
C ARG A 421 -35.26 19.12 15.66
N VAL A 422 -34.51 18.68 16.66
CA VAL A 422 -33.26 17.89 16.37
C VAL A 422 -33.65 16.52 15.81
N PRO A 423 -33.14 16.14 14.63
CA PRO A 423 -33.47 14.86 14.02
C PRO A 423 -33.13 13.66 14.91
N LYS A 424 -34.07 12.74 15.06
CA LYS A 424 -33.94 11.51 15.86
C LYS A 424 -34.09 10.24 15.03
N THR A 425 -34.53 10.37 13.80
CA THR A 425 -34.72 9.24 12.87
C THR A 425 -33.98 9.46 11.57
N ILE A 426 -33.72 8.38 10.87
CA ILE A 426 -33.10 8.40 9.54
C ILE A 426 -33.89 9.28 8.58
N THR A 427 -35.22 9.16 8.57
CA THR A 427 -36.09 9.96 7.70
C THR A 427 -35.94 11.46 8.02
N GLN A 428 -35.88 11.84 9.27
CA GLN A 428 -35.69 13.26 9.68
C GLN A 428 -34.29 13.80 9.31
N LEU A 429 -33.26 12.94 9.19
CA LEU A 429 -31.92 13.36 8.77
C LEU A 429 -31.88 13.72 7.28
N TYR A 430 -32.74 13.11 6.46
CA TYR A 430 -32.80 13.33 5.01
C TYR A 430 -33.90 14.28 4.55
N SER A 431 -34.74 14.76 5.46
CA SER A 431 -35.79 15.76 5.20
C SER A 431 -35.27 17.19 5.37
#